data_aecf07dd13db64cc1e0494398630e82e
#
_entry.id   aecf07dd13db64cc1e0494398630e82e
#
_cell.length_a   1.000
_cell.length_b   1.000
_cell.length_c   1.000
_cell.angle_alpha   90.00
_cell.angle_beta   90.00
_cell.angle_gamma   90.00
#
_symmetry.space_group_name_H-M   'P 1'
#
loop_
_entity.id
_entity.type
_entity.pdbx_description
1 polymer ?
#
loop_
_entity_poly.entity_id
_entity_poly.type
_entity_poly.pdbx_seq_one_letter_code
_entity_poly.pdbx_strand_id
1 'polypeptide(L)'
;MGNMTIKDIARISGCSVSTISRVINDRPDVRPETKERVLEVMREAGSEPNTNARQLKIQQSRSLVFVVKGTRNIFFSDFLVQLQRAATLYVYNGIVSYLDENANEIDAAEKILREIKPKGMLFLGGSVANFQKGYANISVPSELSTL
;
A
#
# COMPACT_ATOMS: atom_id res chain seq x y z
N MET A 1 -20.20 23.22 -12.42
CA MET A 1 -19.06 22.91 -13.30
C MET A 1 -18.79 21.42 -13.23
N GLY A 2 -18.97 20.73 -14.34
CA GLY A 2 -18.73 19.28 -14.37
C GLY A 2 -17.26 18.96 -14.23
N ASN A 3 -16.92 17.98 -13.39
CA ASN A 3 -15.56 17.44 -13.31
C ASN A 3 -15.14 16.94 -14.70
N MET A 4 -14.09 17.52 -15.26
CA MET A 4 -13.49 17.02 -16.48
C MET A 4 -13.01 15.60 -16.30
N THR A 5 -13.38 14.75 -17.23
CA THR A 5 -12.96 13.35 -17.23
C THR A 5 -11.56 13.22 -17.86
N ILE A 6 -10.91 12.10 -17.59
CA ILE A 6 -9.61 11.78 -18.23
C ILE A 6 -9.69 11.78 -19.76
N LYS A 7 -10.85 11.46 -20.31
CA LYS A 7 -11.13 11.52 -21.76
C LYS A 7 -11.16 12.94 -22.30
N ASP A 8 -11.71 13.88 -21.51
CA ASP A 8 -11.76 15.29 -21.89
C ASP A 8 -10.37 15.90 -21.88
N ILE A 9 -9.57 15.58 -20.87
CA ILE A 9 -8.17 16.01 -20.78
C ILE A 9 -7.35 15.45 -21.95
N ALA A 10 -7.55 14.19 -22.29
CA ALA A 10 -6.90 13.56 -23.45
C ALA A 10 -7.22 14.29 -24.75
N ARG A 11 -8.49 14.62 -24.97
CA ARG A 11 -8.95 15.37 -26.15
C ARG A 11 -8.33 16.77 -26.23
N ILE A 12 -8.34 17.52 -25.13
CA ILE A 12 -7.84 18.91 -25.10
C ILE A 12 -6.31 18.95 -25.23
N SER A 13 -5.60 18.03 -24.56
CA SER A 13 -4.15 17.96 -24.62
C SER A 13 -3.59 17.35 -25.92
N GLY A 14 -4.45 16.72 -26.73
CA GLY A 14 -4.04 15.99 -27.92
C GLY A 14 -3.27 14.71 -27.62
N CYS A 15 -3.44 14.16 -26.42
CA CYS A 15 -2.78 12.95 -25.96
C CYS A 15 -3.77 11.78 -25.84
N SER A 16 -3.25 10.55 -25.85
CA SER A 16 -4.08 9.37 -25.58
C SER A 16 -4.43 9.27 -24.10
N VAL A 17 -5.54 8.60 -23.79
CA VAL A 17 -5.97 8.34 -22.39
C VAL A 17 -4.86 7.60 -21.62
N SER A 18 -4.14 6.68 -22.25
CA SER A 18 -3.02 5.98 -21.65
C SER A 18 -1.85 6.93 -21.32
N THR A 19 -1.60 7.92 -22.15
CA THR A 19 -0.59 8.96 -21.89
C THR A 19 -0.99 9.82 -20.71
N ILE A 20 -2.27 10.24 -20.63
CA ILE A 20 -2.79 10.99 -19.47
C ILE A 20 -2.62 10.18 -18.18
N SER A 21 -2.99 8.91 -18.19
CA SER A 21 -2.81 8.02 -17.05
C SER A 21 -1.35 7.91 -16.61
N ARG A 22 -0.41 7.82 -17.55
CA ARG A 22 1.03 7.79 -17.25
C ARG A 22 1.52 9.10 -16.64
N VAL A 23 1.05 10.25 -17.12
CA VAL A 23 1.37 11.55 -16.54
C VAL A 23 0.83 11.67 -15.11
N ILE A 24 -0.42 11.28 -14.89
CA ILE A 24 -1.05 11.30 -13.55
C ILE A 24 -0.28 10.40 -12.58
N ASN A 25 0.21 9.25 -13.05
CA ASN A 25 0.98 8.30 -12.25
C ASN A 25 2.50 8.59 -12.24
N ASP A 26 2.93 9.73 -12.79
CA ASP A 26 4.33 10.19 -12.81
C ASP A 26 5.31 9.12 -13.35
N ARG A 27 4.92 8.49 -14.44
CA ARG A 27 5.77 7.49 -15.08
C ARG A 27 6.98 8.15 -15.75
N PRO A 28 8.18 7.58 -15.57
CA PRO A 28 9.41 8.16 -16.12
C PRO A 28 9.52 8.07 -17.63
N ASP A 29 8.70 7.24 -18.27
CA ASP A 29 8.67 6.99 -19.71
C ASP A 29 7.88 8.05 -20.50
N VAL A 30 7.36 9.08 -19.85
CA VAL A 30 6.67 10.22 -20.50
C VAL A 30 7.66 11.35 -20.73
N ARG A 31 7.68 11.87 -21.97
CA ARG A 31 8.52 13.04 -22.30
C ARG A 31 8.15 14.25 -21.46
N PRO A 32 9.14 15.05 -21.00
CA PRO A 32 8.88 16.22 -20.16
C PRO A 32 7.89 17.21 -20.78
N GLU A 33 7.99 17.47 -22.07
CA GLU A 33 7.12 18.39 -22.82
C GLU A 33 5.66 17.91 -22.83
N THR A 34 5.45 16.62 -22.99
CA THR A 34 4.11 15.99 -22.92
C THR A 34 3.54 16.09 -21.52
N LYS A 35 4.38 15.86 -20.52
CA LYS A 35 4.00 15.96 -19.12
C LYS A 35 3.56 17.37 -18.77
N GLU A 36 4.33 18.39 -19.13
CA GLU A 36 3.99 19.80 -18.90
C GLU A 36 2.67 20.18 -19.57
N ARG A 37 2.49 19.83 -20.83
CA ARG A 37 1.26 20.12 -21.58
C ARG A 37 0.02 19.52 -20.91
N VAL A 38 0.09 18.26 -20.50
CA VAL A 38 -1.01 17.59 -19.82
C VAL A 38 -1.31 18.25 -18.47
N LEU A 39 -0.28 18.56 -17.68
CA LEU A 39 -0.44 19.20 -16.38
C LEU A 39 -1.02 20.61 -16.51
N GLU A 40 -0.67 21.34 -17.56
CA GLU A 40 -1.23 22.68 -17.85
C GLU A 40 -2.72 22.60 -18.19
N VAL A 41 -3.10 21.69 -19.06
CA VAL A 41 -4.53 21.45 -19.38
C VAL A 41 -5.31 21.04 -18.14
N MET A 42 -4.74 20.20 -17.28
CA MET A 42 -5.36 19.79 -16.01
C MET A 42 -5.55 20.99 -15.07
N ARG A 43 -4.56 21.86 -14.98
CA ARG A 43 -4.60 23.07 -14.15
C ARG A 43 -5.64 24.07 -14.63
N GLU A 44 -5.67 24.35 -15.94
CA GLU A 44 -6.68 25.21 -16.56
C GLU A 44 -8.11 24.67 -16.41
N ALA A 45 -8.23 23.36 -16.42
CA ALA A 45 -9.49 22.66 -16.22
C ALA A 45 -9.96 22.59 -14.75
N GLY A 46 -9.15 23.09 -13.80
CA GLY A 46 -9.41 22.95 -12.37
C GLY A 46 -9.37 21.50 -11.89
N SER A 47 -8.77 20.61 -12.69
CA SER A 47 -8.64 19.17 -12.39
C SER A 47 -7.21 18.87 -12.00
N GLU A 48 -6.80 19.32 -10.81
CA GLU A 48 -5.48 18.95 -10.30
C GLU A 48 -5.43 17.43 -10.05
N PRO A 49 -4.28 16.78 -10.38
CA PRO A 49 -4.07 15.40 -9.98
C PRO A 49 -4.28 15.29 -8.48
N ASN A 50 -5.14 14.38 -8.05
CA ASN A 50 -5.38 14.17 -6.63
C ASN A 50 -4.11 13.59 -5.99
N THR A 51 -3.20 14.48 -5.60
CA THR A 51 -1.92 14.15 -4.97
C THR A 51 -2.12 13.39 -3.67
N ASN A 52 -3.23 13.64 -2.95
CA ASN A 52 -3.57 12.94 -1.73
C ASN A 52 -3.93 11.47 -2.00
N ALA A 53 -4.76 11.20 -3.01
CA ALA A 53 -5.09 9.82 -3.39
C ALA A 53 -3.86 9.06 -3.90
N ARG A 54 -2.96 9.74 -4.62
CA ARG A 54 -1.70 9.18 -5.08
C ARG A 54 -0.76 8.90 -3.92
N GLN A 55 -0.60 9.83 -2.98
CA GLN A 55 0.22 9.62 -1.78
C GLN A 55 -0.32 8.48 -0.93
N LEU A 56 -1.65 8.37 -0.75
CA LEU A 56 -2.30 7.25 -0.07
C LEU A 56 -2.00 5.92 -0.77
N LYS A 57 -2.06 5.87 -2.10
CA LYS A 57 -1.74 4.67 -2.87
C LYS A 57 -0.26 4.28 -2.76
N ILE A 58 0.65 5.25 -2.76
CA ILE A 58 2.09 5.03 -2.56
C ILE A 58 2.35 4.56 -1.13
N GLN A 59 1.70 5.14 -0.13
CA GLN A 59 1.80 4.70 1.26
C GLN A 59 1.29 3.27 1.44
N GLN A 60 0.15 2.92 0.84
CA GLN A 60 -0.37 1.56 0.86
C GLN A 60 0.59 0.58 0.16
N SER A 61 1.19 0.98 -0.97
CA SER A 61 2.14 0.13 -1.71
C SER A 61 3.49 -0.06 -1.01
N ARG A 62 3.79 0.69 0.05
CA ARG A 62 5.03 0.61 0.84
C ARG A 62 4.77 0.23 2.30
N SER A 63 3.68 -0.45 2.57
CA SER A 63 3.35 -0.89 3.91
C SER A 63 3.91 -2.29 4.19
N LEU A 64 4.46 -2.46 5.38
CA LEU A 64 4.72 -3.76 6.00
C LEU A 64 3.77 -3.92 7.18
N VAL A 65 3.12 -5.05 7.29
CA VAL A 65 2.18 -5.31 8.39
C VAL A 65 2.78 -6.30 9.37
N PHE A 66 2.83 -5.91 10.63
CA PHE A 66 3.22 -6.75 11.75
C PHE A 66 1.95 -7.23 12.45
N VAL A 67 1.63 -8.49 12.28
CA VAL A 67 0.46 -9.14 12.89
C VAL A 67 0.88 -9.74 14.22
N VAL A 68 0.37 -9.21 15.32
CA VAL A 68 0.73 -9.65 16.68
C VAL A 68 -0.44 -10.41 17.28
N LYS A 69 -0.25 -11.68 17.58
CA LYS A 69 -1.24 -12.50 18.27
C LYS A 69 -1.02 -12.49 19.76
N GLY A 70 -2.10 -12.18 20.49
CA GLY A 70 -2.06 -12.07 21.95
C GLY A 70 -1.66 -10.66 22.41
N THR A 71 -2.60 -9.91 22.96
CA THR A 71 -2.43 -8.50 23.34
C THR A 71 -1.55 -8.28 24.59
N ARG A 72 -1.20 -9.34 25.30
CA ARG A 72 -0.47 -9.26 26.58
C ARG A 72 1.01 -9.62 26.51
N ASN A 73 1.55 -9.82 25.32
CA ASN A 73 2.94 -10.23 25.21
C ASN A 73 3.88 -9.01 25.20
N ILE A 74 4.29 -8.59 26.39
CA ILE A 74 5.22 -7.48 26.63
C ILE A 74 6.55 -7.68 25.87
N PHE A 75 6.95 -8.93 25.63
CA PHE A 75 8.17 -9.26 24.88
C PHE A 75 8.17 -8.72 23.44
N PHE A 76 7.02 -8.58 22.82
CA PHE A 76 6.94 -8.04 21.47
C PHE A 76 7.01 -6.51 21.40
N SER A 77 6.79 -5.81 22.52
CA SER A 77 6.73 -4.34 22.49
C SER A 77 8.04 -3.70 22.04
N ASP A 78 9.14 -4.08 22.63
CA ASP A 78 10.46 -3.56 22.24
C ASP A 78 10.87 -4.01 20.86
N PHE A 79 10.53 -5.24 20.50
CA PHE A 79 10.78 -5.79 19.18
C PHE A 79 9.99 -5.06 18.09
N LEU A 80 8.72 -4.75 18.35
CA LEU A 80 7.89 -3.95 17.44
C LEU A 80 8.43 -2.55 17.21
N VAL A 81 8.93 -1.89 18.25
CA VAL A 81 9.57 -0.58 18.10
C VAL A 81 10.78 -0.66 17.17
N GLN A 82 11.61 -1.70 17.34
CA GLN A 82 12.78 -1.91 16.46
C GLN A 82 12.36 -2.23 15.02
N LEU A 83 11.32 -3.06 14.82
CA LEU A 83 10.80 -3.38 13.50
C LEU A 83 10.23 -2.15 12.80
N GLN A 84 9.49 -1.31 13.50
CA GLN A 84 8.95 -0.06 12.94
C GLN A 84 10.06 0.92 12.56
N ARG A 85 11.11 1.04 13.39
CA ARG A 85 12.31 1.84 13.07
C ARG A 85 13.03 1.30 11.84
N ALA A 86 13.22 -0.02 11.76
CA ALA A 86 13.84 -0.64 10.60
C ALA A 86 13.01 -0.43 9.33
N ALA A 87 11.69 -0.62 9.40
CA ALA A 87 10.81 -0.36 8.27
C ALA A 87 10.96 1.09 7.77
N THR A 88 10.99 2.06 8.67
CA THR A 88 11.17 3.48 8.34
C THR A 88 12.51 3.76 7.68
N LEU A 89 13.60 3.14 8.14
CA LEU A 89 14.92 3.28 7.52
C LEU A 89 14.94 2.84 6.05
N TYR A 90 14.17 1.82 5.71
CA TYR A 90 14.02 1.33 4.33
C TYR A 90 12.84 1.97 3.58
N VAL A 91 12.31 3.07 4.09
CA VAL A 91 11.20 3.83 3.47
C VAL A 91 9.89 3.03 3.38
N TYR A 92 9.69 2.09 4.31
CA TYR A 92 8.42 1.39 4.48
C TYR A 92 7.63 1.96 5.65
N ASN A 93 6.31 1.85 5.55
CA ASN A 93 5.41 2.18 6.64
C ASN A 93 5.07 0.90 7.42
N GLY A 94 5.51 0.82 8.67
CA GLY A 94 5.23 -0.32 9.55
C GLY A 94 3.88 -0.17 10.24
N ILE A 95 2.93 -1.02 9.90
CA ILE A 95 1.57 -1.05 10.49
C ILE A 95 1.49 -2.25 11.42
N VAL A 96 1.04 -2.02 12.66
CA VAL A 96 0.83 -3.09 13.65
C VAL A 96 -0.65 -3.45 13.71
N SER A 97 -0.95 -4.74 13.57
CA SER A 97 -2.30 -5.28 13.72
C SER A 97 -2.31 -6.30 14.85
N TYR A 98 -3.10 -6.04 15.87
CA TYR A 98 -3.24 -6.94 17.01
C TYR A 98 -4.40 -7.90 16.79
N LEU A 99 -4.16 -9.17 17.07
CA LEU A 99 -5.16 -10.23 17.03
C LEU A 99 -5.41 -10.81 18.43
N ASP A 100 -6.65 -11.18 18.68
CA ASP A 100 -7.00 -11.95 19.87
C ASP A 100 -6.34 -13.34 19.83
N GLU A 101 -6.11 -13.93 21.02
CA GLU A 101 -5.47 -15.24 21.13
C GLU A 101 -6.21 -16.35 20.38
N ASN A 102 -7.53 -16.25 20.25
CA ASN A 102 -8.36 -17.22 19.56
C ASN A 102 -8.62 -16.90 18.08
N ALA A 103 -8.13 -15.75 17.59
CA ALA A 103 -8.32 -15.38 16.20
C ALA A 103 -7.45 -16.24 15.28
N ASN A 104 -7.95 -16.51 14.06
CA ASN A 104 -7.17 -17.19 13.03
C ASN A 104 -6.30 -16.17 12.29
N GLU A 105 -5.01 -16.38 12.29
CA GLU A 105 -4.01 -15.49 11.68
C GLU A 105 -4.19 -15.38 10.17
N ILE A 106 -4.60 -16.47 9.53
CA ILE A 106 -4.76 -16.51 8.08
C ILE A 106 -5.99 -15.71 7.64
N ASP A 107 -7.11 -15.85 8.35
CA ASP A 107 -8.32 -15.05 8.06
C ASP A 107 -8.04 -13.56 8.21
N ALA A 108 -7.29 -13.19 9.24
CA ALA A 108 -6.85 -11.82 9.45
C ALA A 108 -5.89 -11.34 8.34
N ALA A 109 -4.97 -12.19 7.91
CA ALA A 109 -4.05 -11.90 6.81
C ALA A 109 -4.78 -11.65 5.51
N GLU A 110 -5.76 -12.48 5.17
CA GLU A 110 -6.58 -12.31 3.97
C GLU A 110 -7.34 -10.99 3.97
N LYS A 111 -7.88 -10.59 5.12
CA LYS A 111 -8.53 -9.29 5.29
C LYS A 111 -7.55 -8.13 5.10
N ILE A 112 -6.38 -8.20 5.72
CA ILE A 112 -5.31 -7.20 5.60
C ILE A 112 -4.84 -7.08 4.14
N LEU A 113 -4.69 -8.19 3.44
CA LEU A 113 -4.30 -8.21 2.02
C LEU A 113 -5.32 -7.47 1.14
N ARG A 114 -6.61 -7.64 1.43
CA ARG A 114 -7.68 -6.93 0.69
C ARG A 114 -7.72 -5.44 0.99
N GLU A 115 -7.60 -5.07 2.25
CA GLU A 115 -7.80 -3.69 2.73
C GLU A 115 -6.55 -2.82 2.60
N ILE A 116 -5.40 -3.34 2.99
CA ILE A 116 -4.13 -2.57 3.09
C ILE A 116 -3.24 -2.80 1.87
N LYS A 117 -3.27 -4.00 1.27
CA LYS A 117 -2.39 -4.42 0.17
C LYS A 117 -0.91 -4.19 0.50
N PRO A 118 -0.40 -4.78 1.59
CA PRO A 118 0.97 -4.56 2.04
C PRO A 118 1.98 -5.19 1.08
N LYS A 119 3.24 -4.77 1.20
CA LYS A 119 4.38 -5.39 0.50
C LYS A 119 4.88 -6.66 1.16
N GLY A 120 4.62 -6.82 2.44
CA GLY A 120 4.99 -8.00 3.21
C GLY A 120 4.29 -8.02 4.55
N MET A 121 4.27 -9.17 5.17
CA MET A 121 3.65 -9.39 6.47
C MET A 121 4.59 -10.19 7.38
N LEU A 122 4.65 -9.81 8.65
CA LEU A 122 5.37 -10.54 9.68
C LEU A 122 4.39 -10.92 10.79
N PHE A 123 4.29 -12.20 11.08
CA PHE A 123 3.43 -12.73 12.14
C PHE A 123 4.28 -12.95 13.41
N LEU A 124 3.89 -12.29 14.48
CA LEU A 124 4.52 -12.40 15.80
C LEU A 124 3.59 -13.16 16.75
N GLY A 125 3.99 -14.34 17.12
CA GLY A 125 3.13 -15.29 17.83
C GLY A 125 2.02 -15.81 16.92
N GLY A 126 1.69 -17.05 17.05
CA GLY A 126 0.64 -17.65 16.22
C GLY A 126 0.77 -19.17 16.17
N SER A 127 -0.18 -19.82 15.51
CA SER A 127 -0.17 -21.26 15.35
C SER A 127 0.56 -21.67 14.08
N VAL A 128 1.66 -22.38 14.23
CA VAL A 128 2.38 -22.98 13.10
C VAL A 128 1.45 -23.82 12.22
N ALA A 129 0.52 -24.55 12.85
CA ALA A 129 -0.44 -25.40 12.14
C ALA A 129 -1.42 -24.59 11.26
N ASN A 130 -1.90 -23.44 11.75
CA ASN A 130 -2.76 -22.54 10.97
C ASN A 130 -1.97 -21.94 9.81
N PHE A 131 -0.74 -21.51 10.08
CA PHE A 131 0.12 -20.93 9.08
C PHE A 131 0.47 -21.91 7.97
N GLN A 132 0.82 -23.14 8.30
CA GLN A 132 1.10 -24.20 7.32
C GLN A 132 -0.11 -24.50 6.42
N LYS A 133 -1.33 -24.50 6.97
CA LYS A 133 -2.54 -24.77 6.19
C LYS A 133 -2.94 -23.61 5.27
N GLY A 134 -2.69 -22.38 5.67
CA GLY A 134 -3.18 -21.20 4.99
C GLY A 134 -2.11 -20.36 4.27
N TYR A 135 -0.85 -20.71 4.37
CA TYR A 135 0.26 -19.94 3.79
C TYR A 135 0.10 -19.69 2.28
N ALA A 136 -0.42 -20.69 1.57
CA ALA A 136 -0.65 -20.57 0.12
C ALA A 136 -1.63 -19.46 -0.26
N ASN A 137 -2.49 -19.02 0.67
CA ASN A 137 -3.45 -17.93 0.44
C ASN A 137 -2.83 -16.55 0.64
N ILE A 138 -1.61 -16.46 1.18
CA ILE A 138 -0.89 -15.22 1.40
C ILE A 138 -0.04 -14.92 0.18
N SER A 139 -0.44 -13.91 -0.60
CA SER A 139 0.17 -13.57 -1.89
C SER A 139 1.40 -12.64 -1.80
N VAL A 140 1.79 -12.24 -0.60
CA VAL A 140 2.96 -11.37 -0.34
C VAL A 140 4.01 -12.11 0.47
N PRO A 141 5.29 -11.70 0.43
CA PRO A 141 6.31 -12.25 1.31
C PRO A 141 5.88 -12.17 2.76
N SER A 142 5.94 -13.30 3.47
CA SER A 142 5.51 -13.38 4.85
C SER A 142 6.37 -14.33 5.66
N GLU A 143 6.51 -14.04 6.94
CA GLU A 143 7.30 -14.82 7.90
C GLU A 143 6.52 -14.96 9.19
N LEU A 144 6.69 -16.10 9.86
CA LEU A 144 6.13 -16.39 11.18
C LEU A 144 7.27 -16.50 12.20
N SER A 145 7.22 -15.65 13.22
CA SER A 145 8.08 -15.75 14.40
C SER A 145 7.30 -16.32 15.58
N THR A 146 7.75 -17.43 16.10
CA THR A 146 7.14 -18.18 17.22
C THR A 146 7.93 -18.02 18.51
N LEU A 147 8.27 -16.82 18.86
CA LEU A 147 8.92 -16.54 20.14
C LEU A 147 8.00 -16.85 21.32
#